data_9d3d0a59f34ed7d948941e779b5793dc
#
_entry.id   9d3d0a59f34ed7d948941e779b5793dc
#
_cell.length_a   1.000
_cell.length_b   1.000
_cell.length_c   1.000
_cell.angle_alpha   90.00
_cell.angle_beta   90.00
_cell.angle_gamma   90.00
#
_symmetry.space_group_name_H-M   'P 1'
#
loop_
_entity.id
_entity.type
_entity.pdbx_description
1 polymer ?
#
loop_
_entity_poly.entity_id
_entity_poly.type
_entity_poly.pdbx_seq_one_letter_code
_entity_poly.pdbx_strand_id
1 'polypeptide(L)'
;MLATLCGISQISRYDMERWGDYWRFTSLSARRLFEEVFPPANLTVEAYGNVLAATALLYGLASHELRTQELDFRDPDYEVSITVRAVKPREIK
;
A
#
# COMPACT_ATOMS: atom_id res chain seq x y z
N MET A 1 4.04 1.73 -14.65
CA MET A 1 2.85 2.00 -13.81
C MET A 1 3.26 2.04 -12.35
N LEU A 2 2.79 3.02 -11.65
CA LEU A 2 3.00 3.16 -10.21
C LEU A 2 1.63 3.14 -9.54
N ALA A 3 1.49 2.37 -8.47
CA ALA A 3 0.27 2.29 -7.71
C ALA A 3 0.56 2.32 -6.21
N THR A 4 -0.34 2.95 -5.46
CA THR A 4 -0.32 2.92 -4.00
C THR A 4 -1.62 2.31 -3.53
N LEU A 5 -1.52 1.28 -2.72
CA LEU A 5 -2.67 0.54 -2.21
C LEU A 5 -2.73 0.64 -0.70
N CYS A 6 -3.95 0.57 -0.16
CA CYS A 6 -4.16 0.61 1.29
C CYS A 6 -4.08 -0.79 1.90
N GLY A 7 -3.28 -0.91 2.95
CA GLY A 7 -3.32 -2.05 3.85
C GLY A 7 -4.23 -1.74 5.04
N ILE A 8 -3.66 -1.27 6.14
CA ILE A 8 -4.43 -0.91 7.33
C ILE A 8 -4.96 0.51 7.19
N SER A 9 -6.27 0.65 7.17
CA SER A 9 -6.91 1.97 7.18
C SER A 9 -8.40 1.83 7.48
N GLN A 10 -9.03 2.94 7.86
CA GLN A 10 -10.47 3.01 8.07
C GLN A 10 -11.20 3.07 6.73
N ILE A 11 -12.52 2.86 6.80
CA ILE A 11 -13.40 3.04 5.63
C ILE A 11 -13.46 4.52 5.27
N SER A 12 -13.35 4.81 3.99
CA SER A 12 -13.60 6.15 3.47
C SER A 12 -15.09 6.29 3.14
N ARG A 13 -15.82 7.03 3.94
CA ARG A 13 -17.24 7.25 3.70
C ARG A 13 -17.48 8.03 2.40
N TYR A 14 -16.59 8.95 2.09
CA TYR A 14 -16.67 9.71 0.84
C TYR A 14 -16.64 8.79 -0.38
N ASP A 15 -15.67 7.87 -0.40
CA ASP A 15 -15.53 6.93 -1.51
C ASP A 15 -16.62 5.87 -1.50
N MET A 16 -16.98 5.36 -0.32
CA MET A 16 -18.01 4.33 -0.14
C MET A 16 -19.33 4.75 -0.78
N GLU A 17 -19.72 6.01 -0.59
CA GLU A 17 -21.01 6.52 -1.07
C GLU A 17 -21.00 6.88 -2.54
N ARG A 18 -19.84 7.08 -3.16
CA ARG A 18 -19.73 7.51 -4.56
C ARG A 18 -19.41 6.36 -5.50
N TRP A 19 -18.38 5.61 -5.22
CA TRP A 19 -17.94 4.52 -6.09
C TRP A 19 -17.51 3.26 -5.33
N GLY A 20 -17.70 3.25 -4.02
CA GLY A 20 -17.41 2.11 -3.17
C GLY A 20 -15.98 2.12 -2.63
N ASP A 21 -15.82 1.49 -1.48
CA ASP A 21 -14.53 1.26 -0.85
C ASP A 21 -14.47 -0.25 -0.55
N TYR A 22 -13.96 -1.02 -1.50
CA TYR A 22 -14.13 -2.47 -1.50
C TYR A 22 -12.95 -3.25 -0.93
N TRP A 23 -11.73 -2.71 -1.05
CA TRP A 23 -10.56 -3.55 -0.90
C TRP A 23 -9.53 -2.97 0.06
N ARG A 24 -8.94 -3.87 0.82
CA ARG A 24 -7.69 -3.67 1.55
C ARG A 24 -6.74 -4.75 1.08
N PHE A 25 -5.44 -4.43 1.08
CA PHE A 25 -4.44 -5.30 0.49
C PHE A 25 -3.35 -5.64 1.49
N THR A 26 -2.68 -6.75 1.24
CA THR A 26 -1.36 -7.03 1.79
C THR A 26 -0.36 -6.98 0.64
N SER A 27 0.93 -6.92 0.96
CA SER A 27 1.95 -6.98 -0.07
C SER A 27 1.85 -8.26 -0.91
N LEU A 28 1.45 -9.36 -0.28
CA LEU A 28 1.27 -10.64 -0.97
C LEU A 28 0.11 -10.60 -1.96
N SER A 29 -1.04 -10.09 -1.56
CA SER A 29 -2.20 -10.01 -2.46
C SER A 29 -1.96 -9.00 -3.59
N ALA A 30 -1.29 -7.89 -3.28
CA ALA A 30 -0.92 -6.90 -4.29
C ALA A 30 0.01 -7.53 -5.34
N ARG A 31 1.02 -8.26 -4.90
CA ARG A 31 1.94 -8.94 -5.81
C ARG A 31 1.19 -9.93 -6.70
N ARG A 32 0.36 -10.77 -6.14
CA ARG A 32 -0.39 -11.77 -6.91
C ARG A 32 -1.31 -11.12 -7.95
N LEU A 33 -1.97 -10.05 -7.58
CA LEU A 33 -2.85 -9.32 -8.50
C LEU A 33 -2.08 -8.79 -9.71
N PHE A 34 -0.93 -8.16 -9.47
CA PHE A 34 -0.13 -7.58 -10.55
C PHE A 34 0.63 -8.64 -11.35
N GLU A 35 0.95 -9.79 -10.76
CA GLU A 35 1.61 -10.89 -11.47
C GLU A 35 0.72 -11.51 -12.56
N GLU A 36 -0.57 -11.31 -12.51
CA GLU A 36 -1.48 -11.76 -13.58
C GLU A 36 -1.28 -10.98 -14.88
N VAL A 37 -0.71 -9.79 -14.82
CA VAL A 37 -0.55 -8.89 -15.95
C VAL A 37 0.91 -8.63 -16.28
N PHE A 38 1.78 -8.59 -15.27
CA PHE A 38 3.19 -8.25 -15.43
C PHE A 38 4.08 -9.42 -15.03
N PRO A 39 5.22 -9.62 -15.73
CA PRO A 39 6.19 -10.63 -15.29
C PRO A 39 6.74 -10.31 -13.90
N PRO A 40 6.98 -11.32 -13.04
CA PRO A 40 7.51 -11.07 -11.69
C PRO A 40 8.80 -10.25 -11.65
N ALA A 41 9.67 -10.44 -12.65
CA ALA A 41 10.93 -9.70 -12.74
C ALA A 41 10.72 -8.19 -12.96
N ASN A 42 9.54 -7.79 -13.45
CA ASN A 42 9.20 -6.41 -13.77
C ASN A 42 8.37 -5.76 -12.66
N LEU A 43 8.17 -6.45 -11.55
CA LEU A 43 7.39 -5.95 -10.41
C LEU A 43 8.28 -5.65 -9.21
N THR A 44 8.07 -4.51 -8.60
CA THR A 44 8.60 -4.18 -7.29
C THR A 44 7.43 -3.83 -6.38
N VAL A 45 7.27 -4.58 -5.30
CA VAL A 45 6.22 -4.37 -4.32
C VAL A 45 6.88 -4.08 -2.99
N GLU A 46 6.57 -2.94 -2.40
CA GLU A 46 7.10 -2.54 -1.11
C GLU A 46 5.97 -2.17 -0.17
N ALA A 47 6.14 -2.51 1.10
CA ALA A 47 5.17 -2.18 2.14
C ALA A 47 5.80 -1.27 3.17
N TYR A 48 5.02 -0.34 3.67
CA TYR A 48 5.43 0.66 4.65
C TYR A 48 4.44 0.66 5.79
N GLY A 49 4.94 0.77 7.00
CA GLY A 49 4.10 0.91 8.18
C GLY A 49 4.60 0.15 9.37
N ASN A 50 4.01 0.47 10.51
CA ASN A 50 4.22 -0.18 11.79
C ASN A 50 3.00 0.09 12.67
N VAL A 51 2.94 -0.50 13.85
CA VAL A 51 1.77 -0.36 14.72
C VAL A 51 1.55 1.09 15.14
N LEU A 52 2.60 1.85 15.38
CA LEU A 52 2.47 3.26 15.76
C LEU A 52 1.91 4.09 14.62
N ALA A 53 2.43 3.91 13.40
CA ALA A 53 1.93 4.60 12.21
C ALA A 53 0.47 4.22 11.93
N ALA A 54 0.11 2.95 12.05
CA ALA A 54 -1.26 2.49 11.85
C ALA A 54 -2.19 3.12 12.88
N THR A 55 -1.80 3.12 14.15
CA THR A 55 -2.59 3.72 15.24
C THR A 55 -2.76 5.23 15.03
N ALA A 56 -1.68 5.91 14.65
CA ALA A 56 -1.71 7.34 14.37
C ALA A 56 -2.65 7.66 13.21
N LEU A 57 -2.62 6.85 12.14
CA LEU A 57 -3.52 7.01 11.00
C LEU A 57 -4.99 6.88 11.44
N LEU A 58 -5.30 5.85 12.22
CA LEU A 58 -6.66 5.61 12.68
C LEU A 58 -7.17 6.71 13.63
N TYR A 59 -6.29 7.33 14.42
CA TYR A 59 -6.64 8.48 15.25
C TYR A 59 -6.62 9.81 14.50
N GLY A 60 -6.19 9.82 13.23
CA GLY A 60 -6.13 11.03 12.44
C GLY A 60 -5.00 11.97 12.82
N LEU A 61 -3.91 11.45 13.37
CA LEU A 61 -2.74 12.26 13.73
C LEU A 61 -1.97 12.68 12.48
N ALA A 62 -1.45 13.90 12.50
CA ALA A 62 -0.63 14.38 11.40
C ALA A 62 0.80 13.82 11.48
N SER A 63 1.47 13.68 10.35
CA SER A 63 2.81 13.09 10.30
C SER A 63 3.83 13.84 11.14
N HIS A 64 3.67 15.16 11.31
CA HIS A 64 4.60 15.95 12.12
C HIS A 64 4.46 15.70 13.63
N GLU A 65 3.42 14.99 14.05
CA GLU A 65 3.24 14.59 15.46
C GLU A 65 4.05 13.34 15.80
N LEU A 66 4.66 12.71 14.80
CA LEU A 66 5.51 11.55 14.97
C LEU A 66 6.94 11.88 14.54
N ARG A 67 7.92 11.20 15.15
CA ARG A 67 9.31 11.33 14.73
C ARG A 67 9.55 10.58 13.43
N THR A 68 10.49 11.04 12.63
CA THR A 68 10.85 10.40 11.37
C THR A 68 11.23 8.94 11.54
N GLN A 69 11.99 8.61 12.58
CA GLN A 69 12.36 7.23 12.88
C GLN A 69 11.16 6.35 13.18
N GLU A 70 10.12 6.92 13.79
CA GLU A 70 8.88 6.19 14.09
C GLU A 70 8.09 5.89 12.84
N LEU A 71 8.10 6.83 11.88
CA LEU A 71 7.40 6.65 10.60
C LEU A 71 8.16 5.71 9.66
N ASP A 72 9.49 5.77 9.69
CA ASP A 72 10.33 5.03 8.74
C ASP A 72 10.53 3.57 9.12
N PHE A 73 10.25 3.19 10.36
CA PHE A 73 10.36 1.79 10.77
C PHE A 73 9.32 0.95 10.01
N ARG A 74 9.77 -0.12 9.37
CA ARG A 74 8.90 -1.03 8.63
C ARG A 74 8.70 -2.32 9.41
N ASP A 75 7.46 -2.60 9.76
CA ASP A 75 7.08 -3.84 10.42
C ASP A 75 6.23 -4.67 9.44
N PRO A 76 6.70 -5.86 9.04
CA PRO A 76 5.99 -6.66 8.05
C PRO A 76 4.61 -7.14 8.50
N ASP A 77 4.32 -7.09 9.79
CA ASP A 77 3.00 -7.45 10.31
C ASP A 77 2.00 -6.29 10.27
N TYR A 78 2.45 -5.07 9.99
CA TYR A 78 1.62 -3.87 10.00
C TYR A 78 1.81 -3.06 8.73
N GLU A 79 1.34 -3.58 7.62
CA GLU A 79 1.44 -2.92 6.31
C GLU A 79 0.34 -1.86 6.18
N VAL A 80 0.71 -0.59 6.23
CA VAL A 80 -0.23 0.53 6.10
C VAL A 80 -0.37 0.97 4.65
N SER A 81 0.75 1.19 3.98
CA SER A 81 0.78 1.56 2.57
C SER A 81 1.60 0.55 1.78
N ILE A 82 1.09 0.17 0.63
CA ILE A 82 1.76 -0.76 -0.26
C ILE A 82 1.97 -0.06 -1.60
N THR A 83 3.21 -0.02 -2.06
CA THR A 83 3.53 0.57 -3.35
C THR A 83 3.88 -0.52 -4.35
N VAL A 84 3.42 -0.35 -5.58
CA VAL A 84 3.70 -1.26 -6.67
C VAL A 84 4.32 -0.47 -7.81
N ARG A 85 5.49 -0.91 -8.27
CA ARG A 85 6.09 -0.42 -9.49
C ARG A 85 6.06 -1.57 -10.49
N ALA A 86 5.32 -1.39 -11.57
CA ALA A 86 5.16 -2.40 -12.61
C ALA A 86 5.66 -1.82 -13.94
N VAL A 87 6.61 -2.52 -14.54
CA VAL A 87 7.22 -2.09 -15.79
C VAL A 87 6.73 -3.01 -16.91
N LYS A 88 6.13 -2.41 -17.93
CA LYS A 88 5.68 -3.17 -19.09
C LYS A 88 6.90 -3.79 -19.78
N PRO A 89 6.88 -5.11 -20.07
CA PRO A 89 7.99 -5.73 -20.75
C PRO A 89 8.14 -5.17 -22.16
N ARG A 90 9.40 -5.12 -22.62
CA ARG A 90 9.68 -4.72 -24.00
C ARG A 90 9.12 -5.76 -24.95
N GLU A 91 8.32 -5.32 -25.91
CA GLU A 91 7.82 -6.23 -26.94
C GLU A 91 8.95 -6.62 -27.88
N ILE A 92 9.07 -7.92 -28.09
CA ILE A 92 9.99 -8.47 -29.09
C ILE A 92 9.13 -8.88 -30.28
N LYS A 93 9.41 -8.24 -31.39
CA LYS A 93 8.73 -8.57 -32.64
C LYS A 93 9.63 -9.42 -33.51
#